data_19282d1abd1fdf8d756b2f4a761a1d23
#
_entry.id   19282d1abd1fdf8d756b2f4a761a1d23
#
_cell.length_a   1.000
_cell.length_b   1.000
_cell.length_c   1.000
_cell.angle_alpha   90.00
_cell.angle_beta   90.00
_cell.angle_gamma   90.00
#
_symmetry.space_group_name_H-M   'P 1'
#
loop_
_entity.id
_entity.type
_entity.pdbx_description
1 polymer ?
#
loop_
_entity_poly.entity_id
_entity_poly.type
_entity_poly.pdbx_seq_one_letter_code
_entity_poly.pdbx_strand_id
1 'polypeptide(L)'
;TTAASEESWTLTVATSAGEAEMLATLERLIDERKADGFILPRTGTHDARMRLLRSLNVPFVLYGRVADPEGCAWYDILGEEAMREAVLRLVSHGHRRIGFINGGMEYNFSGLREEGFRQGMADAGLDLQADLMLSGAMTREAGSALTRRLLSHDAPPTAIVFAVDAAALGAYEAAEALGLEIGADVSIISYDGIPEGAWVRPPLTTFSVDSRVAGKRLAELLIRRIRGEAPEDLRETATASLQVGGSDGPPAATSETIVLRVNAARAGTVT
;
A
#
# COMPACT_ATOMS: atom_id res chain seq x y z
N THR A 1 10.73 17.34 6.41
CA THR A 1 11.56 18.24 7.26
C THR A 1 11.91 19.54 6.54
N THR A 2 12.40 19.50 5.31
CA THR A 2 12.84 20.69 4.56
C THR A 2 11.74 21.75 4.44
N ALA A 3 10.54 21.38 4.03
CA ALA A 3 9.43 22.34 3.86
C ALA A 3 9.00 23.04 5.17
N ALA A 4 8.98 22.32 6.30
CA ALA A 4 8.69 22.91 7.59
C ALA A 4 9.78 23.92 8.00
N SER A 5 11.05 23.58 7.76
CA SER A 5 12.19 24.47 8.06
C SER A 5 12.19 25.74 7.21
N GLU A 6 11.78 25.66 5.93
CA GLU A 6 11.66 26.83 5.04
C GLU A 6 10.63 27.85 5.57
N GLU A 7 9.59 27.37 6.25
CA GLU A 7 8.55 28.19 6.91
C GLU A 7 8.85 28.48 8.39
N SER A 8 10.07 28.21 8.87
CA SER A 8 10.49 28.37 10.28
C SER A 8 9.71 27.50 11.28
N TRP A 9 9.21 26.33 10.85
CA TRP A 9 8.56 25.35 11.70
C TRP A 9 9.50 24.19 12.04
N THR A 10 9.31 23.60 13.21
CA THR A 10 10.02 22.40 13.64
C THR A 10 9.12 21.19 13.48
N LEU A 11 9.58 20.15 12.78
CA LEU A 11 8.91 18.85 12.71
C LEU A 11 9.52 17.89 13.72
N THR A 12 8.69 17.40 14.64
CA THR A 12 9.05 16.36 15.61
C THR A 12 8.36 15.05 15.22
N VAL A 13 9.10 13.94 15.25
CA VAL A 13 8.54 12.60 15.04
C VAL A 13 8.36 11.93 16.39
N ALA A 14 7.11 11.60 16.72
CA ALA A 14 6.78 10.81 17.91
C ALA A 14 6.48 9.36 17.46
N THR A 15 7.05 8.40 18.17
CA THR A 15 6.81 6.97 17.97
C THR A 15 6.15 6.36 19.20
N SER A 16 5.35 5.32 18.99
CA SER A 16 4.68 4.58 20.08
C SER A 16 4.59 3.10 19.73
N ALA A 17 4.56 2.24 20.72
CA ALA A 17 4.45 0.79 20.53
C ALA A 17 3.00 0.31 20.33
N GLY A 18 1.99 1.17 20.59
CA GLY A 18 0.58 0.81 20.44
C GLY A 18 -0.37 1.99 20.56
N GLU A 19 -1.67 1.75 20.32
CA GLU A 19 -2.68 2.80 20.26
C GLU A 19 -2.80 3.59 21.58
N ALA A 20 -2.84 2.91 22.72
CA ALA A 20 -2.98 3.57 24.02
C ALA A 20 -1.80 4.51 24.32
N GLU A 21 -0.56 4.06 24.05
CA GLU A 21 0.64 4.88 24.23
C GLU A 21 0.67 6.05 23.26
N MET A 22 0.20 5.83 22.03
CA MET A 22 0.12 6.90 21.04
C MET A 22 -0.88 7.98 21.44
N LEU A 23 -2.06 7.62 21.93
CA LEU A 23 -3.05 8.59 22.42
C LEU A 23 -2.52 9.37 23.62
N ALA A 24 -1.92 8.70 24.60
CA ALA A 24 -1.27 9.35 25.74
C ALA A 24 -0.14 10.30 25.31
N THR A 25 0.61 9.95 24.25
CA THR A 25 1.65 10.82 23.71
C THR A 25 1.06 12.05 23.05
N LEU A 26 -0.03 11.93 22.28
CA LEU A 26 -0.74 13.06 21.69
C LEU A 26 -1.26 14.00 22.77
N GLU A 27 -1.99 13.47 23.77
CA GLU A 27 -2.52 14.25 24.90
C GLU A 27 -1.40 15.03 25.61
N ARG A 28 -0.30 14.35 25.96
CA ARG A 28 0.86 14.99 26.60
C ARG A 28 1.47 16.10 25.75
N LEU A 29 1.64 15.91 24.43
CA LEU A 29 2.18 16.94 23.54
C LEU A 29 1.27 18.15 23.44
N ILE A 30 -0.05 17.95 23.51
CA ILE A 30 -1.06 19.02 23.51
C ILE A 30 -1.04 19.77 24.83
N ASP A 31 -1.12 19.08 25.98
CA ASP A 31 -1.17 19.67 27.30
C ASP A 31 0.11 20.46 27.62
N GLU A 32 1.26 19.95 27.22
CA GLU A 32 2.56 20.60 27.39
C GLU A 32 2.84 21.68 26.34
N ARG A 33 1.91 21.93 25.41
CA ARG A 33 2.06 22.90 24.29
C ARG A 33 3.35 22.68 23.48
N LYS A 34 3.69 21.41 23.23
CA LYS A 34 4.89 21.01 22.47
C LYS A 34 4.61 20.79 20.99
N ALA A 35 3.35 20.83 20.57
CA ALA A 35 2.94 20.72 19.18
C ALA A 35 1.75 21.65 18.90
N ASP A 36 1.80 22.38 17.78
CA ASP A 36 0.72 23.24 17.31
C ASP A 36 -0.28 22.49 16.43
N GLY A 37 0.10 21.32 15.92
CA GLY A 37 -0.73 20.46 15.09
C GLY A 37 -0.02 19.16 14.70
N PHE A 38 -0.76 18.25 14.04
CA PHE A 38 -0.30 16.89 13.79
C PHE A 38 -0.49 16.44 12.34
N ILE A 39 0.45 15.67 11.82
CA ILE A 39 0.30 14.90 10.58
C ILE A 39 0.07 13.45 10.97
N LEU A 40 -1.05 12.87 10.52
CA LEU A 40 -1.44 11.50 10.83
C LEU A 40 -1.28 10.60 9.59
N PRO A 41 -0.22 9.80 9.50
CA PRO A 41 -0.10 8.79 8.46
C PRO A 41 -0.90 7.52 8.82
N ARG A 42 -1.16 6.69 7.79
CA ARG A 42 -1.84 5.38 7.95
C ARG A 42 -3.15 5.50 8.72
N THR A 43 -4.08 6.29 8.18
CA THR A 43 -5.38 6.51 8.79
C THR A 43 -6.18 5.21 8.89
N GLY A 44 -6.66 4.91 10.10
CA GLY A 44 -7.51 3.77 10.35
C GLY A 44 -8.98 4.04 10.01
N THR A 45 -9.75 2.97 9.80
CA THR A 45 -11.20 3.06 9.58
C THR A 45 -11.95 3.60 10.81
N HIS A 46 -11.40 3.38 11.99
CA HIS A 46 -11.89 3.87 13.29
C HIS A 46 -10.77 4.54 14.08
N ASP A 47 -10.17 5.58 13.52
CA ASP A 47 -8.95 6.19 14.04
C ASP A 47 -9.21 7.01 15.31
N ALA A 48 -8.74 6.51 16.45
CA ALA A 48 -8.90 7.17 17.74
C ALA A 48 -8.13 8.51 17.82
N ARG A 49 -7.02 8.65 17.07
CA ARG A 49 -6.25 9.90 16.99
C ARG A 49 -7.09 11.03 16.42
N MET A 50 -7.80 10.74 15.32
CA MET A 50 -8.71 11.73 14.70
C MET A 50 -9.81 12.16 15.66
N ARG A 51 -10.45 11.20 16.36
CA ARG A 51 -11.49 11.51 17.35
C ARG A 51 -10.97 12.41 18.47
N LEU A 52 -9.79 12.10 19.00
CA LEU A 52 -9.14 12.90 20.04
C LEU A 52 -8.88 14.34 19.54
N LEU A 53 -8.19 14.48 18.40
CA LEU A 53 -7.80 15.81 17.88
C LEU A 53 -9.02 16.66 17.50
N ARG A 54 -10.09 16.04 16.96
CA ARG A 54 -11.36 16.73 16.70
C ARG A 54 -11.98 17.23 18.01
N SER A 55 -12.06 16.39 19.05
CA SER A 55 -12.69 16.75 20.33
C SER A 55 -11.97 17.89 21.04
N LEU A 56 -10.66 18.01 20.82
CA LEU A 56 -9.82 19.06 21.42
C LEU A 56 -9.63 20.28 20.49
N ASN A 57 -10.24 20.29 19.29
CA ASN A 57 -10.05 21.33 18.28
C ASN A 57 -8.57 21.57 17.91
N VAL A 58 -7.74 20.53 17.96
CA VAL A 58 -6.33 20.61 17.60
C VAL A 58 -6.16 20.48 16.08
N PRO A 59 -5.40 21.35 15.40
CA PRO A 59 -5.15 21.25 13.96
C PRO A 59 -4.47 19.94 13.60
N PHE A 60 -4.96 19.26 12.54
CA PHE A 60 -4.31 18.08 11.99
C PHE A 60 -4.55 17.95 10.48
N VAL A 61 -3.66 17.22 9.83
CA VAL A 61 -3.76 16.83 8.42
C VAL A 61 -3.50 15.34 8.29
N LEU A 62 -4.28 14.67 7.46
CA LEU A 62 -4.16 13.25 7.20
C LEU A 62 -3.24 12.99 5.98
N TYR A 63 -2.42 11.96 6.07
CA TYR A 63 -1.84 11.35 4.89
C TYR A 63 -2.71 10.14 4.52
N GLY A 64 -3.65 10.40 3.60
CA GLY A 64 -4.72 9.48 3.21
C GLY A 64 -6.12 10.01 3.50
N ARG A 65 -7.10 9.64 2.66
CA ARG A 65 -8.52 9.97 2.82
C ARG A 65 -9.19 9.07 3.86
N VAL A 66 -10.33 9.51 4.32
CA VAL A 66 -11.18 8.78 5.28
C VAL A 66 -12.63 8.84 4.83
N ALA A 67 -13.44 7.86 5.27
CA ALA A 67 -14.86 7.77 4.91
C ALA A 67 -15.69 8.92 5.52
N ASP A 68 -15.37 9.32 6.77
CA ASP A 68 -15.96 10.49 7.41
C ASP A 68 -14.98 11.69 7.31
N PRO A 69 -15.17 12.59 6.32
CA PRO A 69 -14.26 13.68 6.06
C PRO A 69 -14.50 14.93 6.91
N GLU A 70 -15.51 14.94 7.80
CA GLU A 70 -15.85 16.13 8.61
C GLU A 70 -14.64 16.61 9.41
N GLY A 71 -14.31 17.91 9.28
CA GLY A 71 -13.19 18.53 9.98
C GLY A 71 -11.80 17.98 9.61
N CYS A 72 -11.66 17.25 8.49
CA CYS A 72 -10.39 16.70 8.03
C CYS A 72 -9.84 17.43 6.83
N ALA A 73 -8.59 17.86 6.95
CA ALA A 73 -7.70 18.18 5.84
C ALA A 73 -6.88 16.94 5.47
N TRP A 74 -6.50 16.76 4.21
CA TRP A 74 -5.63 15.67 3.79
C TRP A 74 -4.80 15.97 2.55
N TYR A 75 -3.73 15.22 2.43
CA TYR A 75 -3.06 14.92 1.18
C TYR A 75 -3.12 13.42 0.96
N ASP A 76 -3.66 12.96 -0.17
CA ASP A 76 -3.81 11.54 -0.47
C ASP A 76 -3.25 11.20 -1.85
N ILE A 77 -2.82 9.96 -2.02
CA ILE A 77 -2.41 9.41 -3.31
C ILE A 77 -3.50 8.42 -3.75
N LEU A 78 -4.00 8.60 -4.97
CA LEU A 78 -5.08 7.78 -5.54
C LEU A 78 -4.61 6.34 -5.78
N GLY A 79 -4.49 5.58 -4.69
CA GLY A 79 -4.03 4.18 -4.72
C GLY A 79 -4.99 3.27 -5.47
N GLU A 80 -6.28 3.59 -5.52
CA GLU A 80 -7.29 2.89 -6.31
C GLU A 80 -7.01 2.99 -7.81
N GLU A 81 -6.57 4.14 -8.31
CA GLU A 81 -6.22 4.30 -9.72
C GLU A 81 -4.99 3.45 -10.07
N ALA A 82 -3.99 3.42 -9.20
CA ALA A 82 -2.80 2.59 -9.38
C ALA A 82 -3.14 1.09 -9.41
N MET A 83 -4.01 0.61 -8.53
CA MET A 83 -4.45 -0.80 -8.53
C MET A 83 -5.24 -1.16 -9.77
N ARG A 84 -6.13 -0.27 -10.22
CA ARG A 84 -6.86 -0.42 -11.48
C ARG A 84 -5.91 -0.51 -12.66
N GLU A 85 -4.95 0.40 -12.76
CA GLU A 85 -3.94 0.40 -13.83
C GLU A 85 -3.06 -0.85 -13.78
N ALA A 86 -2.66 -1.33 -12.59
CA ALA A 86 -1.91 -2.57 -12.42
C ALA A 86 -2.64 -3.77 -13.05
N VAL A 87 -3.94 -3.92 -12.79
CA VAL A 87 -4.75 -4.98 -13.39
C VAL A 87 -4.80 -4.84 -14.90
N LEU A 88 -5.13 -3.65 -15.42
CA LEU A 88 -5.23 -3.41 -16.87
C LEU A 88 -3.90 -3.68 -17.59
N ARG A 89 -2.77 -3.34 -16.98
CA ARG A 89 -1.44 -3.65 -17.49
C ARG A 89 -1.21 -5.17 -17.56
N LEU A 90 -1.49 -5.90 -16.51
CA LEU A 90 -1.37 -7.37 -16.50
C LEU A 90 -2.28 -8.01 -17.56
N VAL A 91 -3.49 -7.50 -17.71
CA VAL A 91 -4.43 -7.96 -18.77
C VAL A 91 -3.89 -7.67 -20.17
N SER A 92 -3.24 -6.52 -20.37
CA SER A 92 -2.59 -6.18 -21.66
C SER A 92 -1.43 -7.10 -21.99
N HIS A 93 -0.74 -7.65 -20.98
CA HIS A 93 0.26 -8.71 -21.15
C HIS A 93 -0.34 -10.09 -21.43
N GLY A 94 -1.64 -10.29 -21.26
CA GLY A 94 -2.35 -11.53 -21.52
C GLY A 94 -2.77 -12.32 -20.28
N HIS A 95 -2.51 -11.81 -19.08
CA HIS A 95 -3.00 -12.44 -17.86
C HIS A 95 -4.53 -12.38 -17.77
N ARG A 96 -5.13 -13.47 -17.26
CA ARG A 96 -6.59 -13.57 -17.04
C ARG A 96 -6.93 -14.01 -15.63
N ARG A 97 -6.01 -14.71 -14.96
CA ARG A 97 -6.17 -15.17 -13.59
C ARG A 97 -5.17 -14.38 -12.72
N ILE A 98 -5.68 -13.36 -12.01
CA ILE A 98 -4.89 -12.37 -11.28
C ILE A 98 -5.28 -12.45 -9.81
N GLY A 99 -4.27 -12.63 -8.94
CA GLY A 99 -4.43 -12.58 -7.49
C GLY A 99 -4.23 -11.17 -6.94
N PHE A 100 -4.75 -10.93 -5.74
CA PHE A 100 -4.56 -9.68 -5.01
C PHE A 100 -4.12 -9.97 -3.57
N ILE A 101 -3.02 -9.34 -3.15
CA ILE A 101 -2.55 -9.37 -1.76
C ILE A 101 -2.59 -7.96 -1.21
N ASN A 102 -3.56 -7.72 -0.33
CA ASN A 102 -3.85 -6.42 0.27
C ASN A 102 -3.15 -6.24 1.62
N GLY A 103 -3.08 -4.98 2.08
CA GLY A 103 -2.68 -4.62 3.44
C GLY A 103 -3.71 -5.01 4.50
N GLY A 104 -3.53 -4.52 5.72
CA GLY A 104 -4.50 -4.70 6.79
C GLY A 104 -5.79 -3.93 6.53
N MET A 105 -6.95 -4.58 6.71
CA MET A 105 -8.27 -3.97 6.45
C MET A 105 -8.68 -2.93 7.50
N GLU A 106 -7.93 -2.79 8.57
CA GLU A 106 -8.06 -1.71 9.55
C GLU A 106 -7.65 -0.33 9.00
N TYR A 107 -6.97 -0.28 7.85
CA TYR A 107 -6.54 0.96 7.21
C TYR A 107 -7.47 1.38 6.06
N ASN A 108 -7.78 2.67 5.96
CA ASN A 108 -8.62 3.20 4.88
C ASN A 108 -8.03 2.94 3.48
N PHE A 109 -6.71 3.03 3.31
CA PHE A 109 -6.08 2.78 2.01
C PHE A 109 -6.33 1.37 1.49
N SER A 110 -6.48 0.37 2.39
CA SER A 110 -6.71 -1.01 1.96
C SER A 110 -8.06 -1.18 1.27
N GLY A 111 -9.10 -0.54 1.79
CA GLY A 111 -10.42 -0.53 1.14
C GLY A 111 -10.39 0.15 -0.23
N LEU A 112 -9.72 1.30 -0.34
CA LEU A 112 -9.58 2.03 -1.61
C LEU A 112 -8.80 1.22 -2.65
N ARG A 113 -7.67 0.60 -2.26
CA ARG A 113 -6.85 -0.23 -3.16
C ARG A 113 -7.59 -1.48 -3.61
N GLU A 114 -8.37 -2.11 -2.72
CA GLU A 114 -9.24 -3.23 -3.10
C GLU A 114 -10.30 -2.81 -4.12
N GLU A 115 -10.94 -1.67 -3.91
CA GLU A 115 -11.91 -1.15 -4.86
C GLU A 115 -11.28 -0.89 -6.24
N GLY A 116 -10.08 -0.30 -6.29
CA GLY A 116 -9.34 -0.11 -7.54
C GLY A 116 -9.00 -1.42 -8.25
N PHE A 117 -8.59 -2.45 -7.51
CA PHE A 117 -8.36 -3.78 -8.06
C PHE A 117 -9.65 -4.38 -8.64
N ARG A 118 -10.76 -4.32 -7.90
CA ARG A 118 -12.08 -4.80 -8.35
C ARG A 118 -12.53 -4.07 -9.62
N GLN A 119 -12.36 -2.76 -9.66
CA GLN A 119 -12.72 -1.96 -10.83
C GLN A 119 -11.86 -2.34 -12.05
N GLY A 120 -10.55 -2.55 -11.87
CA GLY A 120 -9.66 -3.01 -12.94
C GLY A 120 -10.07 -4.37 -13.52
N MET A 121 -10.45 -5.32 -12.67
CA MET A 121 -10.98 -6.62 -13.09
C MET A 121 -12.30 -6.47 -13.87
N ALA A 122 -13.21 -5.64 -13.38
CA ALA A 122 -14.48 -5.38 -14.05
C ALA A 122 -14.29 -4.70 -15.42
N ASP A 123 -13.43 -3.70 -15.52
CA ASP A 123 -13.11 -3.01 -16.78
C ASP A 123 -12.48 -3.94 -17.82
N ALA A 124 -11.75 -4.96 -17.35
CA ALA A 124 -11.16 -6.00 -18.20
C ALA A 124 -12.15 -7.12 -18.55
N GLY A 125 -13.37 -7.11 -18.01
CA GLY A 125 -14.35 -8.18 -18.19
C GLY A 125 -13.93 -9.50 -17.55
N LEU A 126 -13.17 -9.45 -16.46
CA LEU A 126 -12.68 -10.62 -15.71
C LEU A 126 -13.47 -10.82 -14.41
N ASP A 127 -13.81 -12.07 -14.13
CA ASP A 127 -14.47 -12.43 -12.88
C ASP A 127 -13.53 -12.35 -11.69
N LEU A 128 -14.02 -11.75 -10.61
CA LEU A 128 -13.34 -11.75 -9.32
C LEU A 128 -13.41 -13.15 -8.68
N GLN A 129 -12.26 -13.63 -8.22
CA GLN A 129 -12.15 -14.89 -7.52
C GLN A 129 -11.78 -14.61 -6.06
N ALA A 130 -12.75 -14.79 -5.16
CA ALA A 130 -12.60 -14.44 -3.75
C ALA A 130 -11.45 -15.19 -3.06
N ASP A 131 -11.14 -16.41 -3.50
CA ASP A 131 -10.05 -17.26 -3.02
C ASP A 131 -8.66 -16.76 -3.46
N LEU A 132 -8.60 -15.89 -4.46
CA LEU A 132 -7.36 -15.21 -4.89
C LEU A 132 -7.20 -13.80 -4.31
N MET A 133 -8.12 -13.35 -3.46
CA MET A 133 -8.03 -12.05 -2.78
C MET A 133 -7.69 -12.28 -1.31
N LEU A 134 -6.48 -11.93 -0.92
CA LEU A 134 -5.97 -12.09 0.44
C LEU A 134 -5.61 -10.72 1.04
N SER A 135 -5.69 -10.59 2.36
CA SER A 135 -5.38 -9.35 3.07
C SER A 135 -4.54 -9.59 4.32
N GLY A 136 -3.97 -8.52 4.88
CA GLY A 136 -3.17 -8.55 6.11
C GLY A 136 -1.65 -8.56 5.87
N ALA A 137 -1.17 -8.36 4.64
CA ALA A 137 0.25 -8.35 4.34
C ALA A 137 0.84 -6.93 4.38
N MET A 138 1.41 -6.57 5.53
CA MET A 138 2.14 -5.30 5.72
C MET A 138 3.65 -5.50 5.84
N THR A 139 4.13 -6.74 5.89
CA THR A 139 5.54 -7.10 6.03
C THR A 139 5.96 -8.11 4.97
N ARG A 140 7.27 -8.26 4.78
CA ARG A 140 7.86 -9.26 3.89
C ARG A 140 7.44 -10.68 4.24
N GLU A 141 7.44 -11.01 5.54
CA GLU A 141 7.09 -12.34 6.04
C GLU A 141 5.62 -12.68 5.75
N ALA A 142 4.72 -11.73 6.03
CA ALA A 142 3.29 -11.90 5.72
C ALA A 142 3.06 -12.01 4.21
N GLY A 143 3.76 -11.19 3.41
CA GLY A 143 3.73 -11.26 1.95
C GLY A 143 4.20 -12.61 1.42
N SER A 144 5.32 -13.15 1.95
CA SER A 144 5.82 -14.48 1.61
C SER A 144 4.79 -15.57 1.92
N ALA A 145 4.20 -15.54 3.13
CA ALA A 145 3.21 -16.53 3.55
C ALA A 145 1.95 -16.52 2.65
N LEU A 146 1.40 -15.33 2.35
CA LEU A 146 0.23 -15.22 1.50
C LEU A 146 0.52 -15.56 0.03
N THR A 147 1.70 -15.22 -0.47
CA THR A 147 2.14 -15.63 -1.81
C THR A 147 2.23 -17.15 -1.92
N ARG A 148 2.85 -17.82 -0.96
CA ARG A 148 2.88 -19.30 -0.92
C ARG A 148 1.47 -19.89 -0.95
N ARG A 149 0.53 -19.31 -0.21
CA ARG A 149 -0.86 -19.75 -0.20
C ARG A 149 -1.50 -19.64 -1.59
N LEU A 150 -1.35 -18.50 -2.29
CA LEU A 150 -1.89 -18.29 -3.64
C LEU A 150 -1.25 -19.24 -4.66
N LEU A 151 0.08 -19.37 -4.66
CA LEU A 151 0.81 -20.18 -5.63
C LEU A 151 0.69 -21.69 -5.36
N SER A 152 0.20 -22.09 -4.19
CA SER A 152 -0.10 -23.47 -3.83
C SER A 152 -1.58 -23.84 -4.04
N HIS A 153 -2.37 -22.97 -4.64
CA HIS A 153 -3.76 -23.23 -4.99
C HIS A 153 -3.86 -24.28 -6.10
N ASP A 154 -4.98 -25.01 -6.20
CA ASP A 154 -5.19 -26.00 -7.28
C ASP A 154 -5.21 -25.35 -8.68
N ALA A 155 -5.63 -24.10 -8.76
CA ALA A 155 -5.52 -23.28 -9.94
C ALA A 155 -4.91 -21.91 -9.52
N PRO A 156 -3.57 -21.78 -9.44
CA PRO A 156 -2.91 -20.57 -8.96
C PRO A 156 -3.04 -19.42 -9.98
N PRO A 157 -2.95 -18.16 -9.51
CA PRO A 157 -2.88 -17.01 -10.43
C PRO A 157 -1.55 -17.01 -11.18
N THR A 158 -1.56 -16.47 -12.40
CA THR A 158 -0.34 -16.24 -13.21
C THR A 158 0.25 -14.86 -12.96
N ALA A 159 -0.48 -13.98 -12.28
CA ALA A 159 0.00 -12.68 -11.83
C ALA A 159 -0.62 -12.31 -10.48
N ILE A 160 0.09 -11.50 -9.69
CA ILE A 160 -0.36 -11.04 -8.38
C ILE A 160 -0.14 -9.52 -8.31
N VAL A 161 -1.18 -8.77 -7.93
CA VAL A 161 -1.08 -7.37 -7.56
C VAL A 161 -0.92 -7.29 -6.04
N PHE A 162 0.07 -6.53 -5.59
CA PHE A 162 0.31 -6.26 -4.17
C PHE A 162 -0.07 -4.83 -3.85
N ALA A 163 -0.79 -4.65 -2.75
CA ALA A 163 -1.10 -3.32 -2.26
C ALA A 163 0.09 -2.63 -1.55
N VAL A 164 1.15 -3.38 -1.19
CA VAL A 164 2.29 -2.87 -0.41
C VAL A 164 3.58 -3.50 -0.90
N ASP A 165 4.59 -2.70 -1.24
CA ASP A 165 5.89 -3.17 -1.74
C ASP A 165 6.61 -4.09 -0.73
N ALA A 166 6.55 -3.77 0.56
CA ALA A 166 7.18 -4.61 1.58
C ALA A 166 6.65 -6.06 1.55
N ALA A 167 5.35 -6.24 1.28
CA ALA A 167 4.75 -7.56 1.08
C ALA A 167 5.20 -8.20 -0.24
N ALA A 168 5.29 -7.42 -1.32
CA ALA A 168 5.74 -7.90 -2.63
C ALA A 168 7.18 -8.42 -2.61
N LEU A 169 8.06 -7.84 -1.79
CA LEU A 169 9.42 -8.37 -1.59
C LEU A 169 9.42 -9.80 -1.02
N GLY A 170 8.40 -10.16 -0.24
CA GLY A 170 8.21 -11.51 0.26
C GLY A 170 7.83 -12.52 -0.83
N ALA A 171 7.26 -12.05 -1.94
CA ALA A 171 6.89 -12.93 -3.05
C ALA A 171 8.11 -13.55 -3.73
N TYR A 172 9.23 -12.86 -3.80
CA TYR A 172 10.47 -13.41 -4.38
C TYR A 172 10.96 -14.63 -3.61
N GLU A 173 11.01 -14.52 -2.29
CA GLU A 173 11.37 -15.64 -1.42
C GLU A 173 10.37 -16.80 -1.52
N ALA A 174 9.08 -16.50 -1.60
CA ALA A 174 8.05 -17.51 -1.74
C ALA A 174 8.13 -18.23 -3.08
N ALA A 175 8.35 -17.50 -4.18
CA ALA A 175 8.49 -18.06 -5.53
C ALA A 175 9.73 -18.96 -5.62
N GLU A 176 10.89 -18.49 -5.16
CA GLU A 176 12.14 -19.27 -5.12
C GLU A 176 11.95 -20.58 -4.36
N ALA A 177 11.35 -20.53 -3.17
CA ALA A 177 11.07 -21.73 -2.37
C ALA A 177 10.08 -22.73 -3.04
N LEU A 178 9.29 -22.26 -3.99
CA LEU A 178 8.35 -23.06 -4.77
C LEU A 178 8.90 -23.44 -6.17
N GLY A 179 10.17 -23.12 -6.45
CA GLY A 179 10.79 -23.41 -7.75
C GLY A 179 10.23 -22.59 -8.90
N LEU A 180 9.76 -21.37 -8.60
CA LEU A 180 9.18 -20.42 -9.56
C LEU A 180 10.03 -19.17 -9.68
N GLU A 181 10.00 -18.55 -10.86
CA GLU A 181 10.71 -17.30 -11.17
C GLU A 181 9.70 -16.15 -11.34
N ILE A 182 9.90 -15.06 -10.56
CA ILE A 182 9.14 -13.81 -10.73
C ILE A 182 9.49 -13.19 -12.09
N GLY A 183 8.47 -12.67 -12.79
CA GLY A 183 8.61 -12.08 -14.13
C GLY A 183 8.60 -13.11 -15.25
N ALA A 184 8.93 -14.37 -14.98
CA ALA A 184 8.88 -15.46 -15.94
C ALA A 184 7.66 -16.37 -15.70
N ASP A 185 7.53 -16.96 -14.52
CA ASP A 185 6.42 -17.86 -14.19
C ASP A 185 5.23 -17.14 -13.60
N VAL A 186 5.50 -16.14 -12.76
CA VAL A 186 4.49 -15.32 -12.09
C VAL A 186 4.86 -13.86 -12.21
N SER A 187 3.96 -13.06 -12.78
CA SER A 187 4.11 -11.61 -12.82
C SER A 187 3.67 -10.98 -11.50
N ILE A 188 4.39 -9.94 -11.05
CA ILE A 188 3.95 -9.14 -9.92
C ILE A 188 4.04 -7.64 -10.22
N ILE A 189 3.04 -6.90 -9.74
CA ILE A 189 3.04 -5.43 -9.71
C ILE A 189 2.66 -5.01 -8.29
N SER A 190 3.28 -3.94 -7.79
CA SER A 190 3.08 -3.49 -6.42
C SER A 190 2.91 -1.97 -6.32
N TYR A 191 2.92 -1.46 -5.09
CA TYR A 191 2.69 -0.06 -4.76
C TYR A 191 3.54 0.37 -3.56
N ASP A 192 4.07 1.55 -3.59
CA ASP A 192 4.76 2.46 -2.67
C ASP A 192 6.03 3.03 -3.33
N GLY A 193 6.78 2.26 -4.11
CA GLY A 193 8.04 2.67 -4.74
C GLY A 193 9.21 2.70 -3.76
N ILE A 194 9.32 1.69 -2.89
CA ILE A 194 10.45 1.61 -1.95
C ILE A 194 11.76 1.28 -2.66
N PRO A 195 12.91 1.82 -2.21
CA PRO A 195 14.21 1.62 -2.86
C PRO A 195 14.64 0.15 -2.99
N GLU A 196 14.23 -0.70 -2.04
CA GLU A 196 14.55 -2.12 -2.00
C GLU A 196 13.99 -2.89 -3.21
N GLY A 197 12.91 -2.40 -3.82
CA GLY A 197 12.32 -2.96 -5.03
C GLY A 197 13.28 -2.95 -6.23
N ALA A 198 14.24 -2.02 -6.26
CA ALA A 198 15.27 -1.97 -7.31
C ALA A 198 16.41 -3.00 -7.13
N TRP A 199 16.54 -3.59 -5.94
CA TRP A 199 17.63 -4.49 -5.60
C TRP A 199 17.30 -5.97 -5.76
N VAL A 200 16.02 -6.32 -5.86
CA VAL A 200 15.58 -7.69 -6.15
C VAL A 200 15.80 -8.06 -7.63
N ARG A 201 15.72 -9.31 -7.97
CA ARG A 201 15.92 -9.81 -9.34
C ARG A 201 14.75 -10.71 -9.76
N PRO A 202 14.06 -10.31 -10.84
CA PRO A 202 14.15 -9.02 -11.55
C PRO A 202 13.71 -7.84 -10.66
N PRO A 203 14.05 -6.57 -11.00
CA PRO A 203 13.57 -5.41 -10.25
C PRO A 203 12.04 -5.34 -10.22
N LEU A 204 11.49 -4.91 -9.09
CA LEU A 204 10.04 -4.85 -8.89
C LEU A 204 9.40 -3.75 -9.75
N THR A 205 8.36 -4.08 -10.50
CA THR A 205 7.46 -3.10 -11.11
C THR A 205 6.49 -2.61 -10.03
N THR A 206 6.47 -1.30 -9.80
CA THR A 206 5.69 -0.70 -8.71
C THR A 206 5.15 0.67 -9.07
N PHE A 207 4.03 1.05 -8.48
CA PHE A 207 3.54 2.43 -8.50
C PHE A 207 4.23 3.22 -7.40
N SER A 208 5.08 4.15 -7.79
CA SER A 208 5.89 4.96 -6.88
C SER A 208 5.19 6.23 -6.47
N VAL A 209 5.35 6.57 -5.20
CA VAL A 209 4.89 7.82 -4.59
C VAL A 209 6.09 8.73 -4.35
N ASP A 210 6.02 9.98 -4.82
CA ASP A 210 7.03 10.98 -4.46
C ASP A 210 6.85 11.42 -3.00
N SER A 211 7.53 10.72 -2.10
CA SER A 211 7.48 11.00 -0.66
C SER A 211 8.01 12.39 -0.29
N ARG A 212 8.86 13.00 -1.13
CA ARG A 212 9.37 14.35 -0.93
C ARG A 212 8.27 15.36 -1.20
N VAL A 213 7.56 15.23 -2.32
CA VAL A 213 6.41 16.06 -2.67
C VAL A 213 5.30 15.88 -1.63
N ALA A 214 4.96 14.64 -1.30
CA ALA A 214 3.94 14.36 -0.29
C ALA A 214 4.27 15.00 1.07
N GLY A 215 5.50 14.84 1.55
CA GLY A 215 5.94 15.45 2.82
C GLY A 215 5.93 16.98 2.79
N LYS A 216 6.26 17.60 1.64
CA LYS A 216 6.15 19.05 1.45
C LYS A 216 4.69 19.50 1.54
N ARG A 217 3.79 18.88 0.78
CA ARG A 217 2.37 19.24 0.77
C ARG A 217 1.72 19.06 2.14
N LEU A 218 1.99 17.95 2.83
CA LEU A 218 1.49 17.72 4.18
C LEU A 218 1.92 18.82 5.17
N ALA A 219 3.17 19.25 5.11
CA ALA A 219 3.66 20.35 5.97
C ALA A 219 2.97 21.69 5.64
N GLU A 220 2.85 22.04 4.37
CA GLU A 220 2.17 23.24 3.91
C GLU A 220 0.69 23.26 4.33
N LEU A 221 -0.03 22.15 4.12
CA LEU A 221 -1.43 22.02 4.51
C LEU A 221 -1.61 22.13 6.03
N LEU A 222 -0.71 21.52 6.82
CA LEU A 222 -0.78 21.64 8.28
C LEU A 222 -0.53 23.06 8.75
N ILE A 223 0.45 23.78 8.19
CA ILE A 223 0.74 25.17 8.54
C ILE A 223 -0.46 26.08 8.22
N ARG A 224 -1.08 25.89 7.06
CA ARG A 224 -2.31 26.62 6.68
C ARG A 224 -3.46 26.29 7.65
N ARG A 225 -3.61 25.02 8.04
CA ARG A 225 -4.62 24.59 9.02
C ARG A 225 -4.40 25.21 10.40
N ILE A 226 -3.15 25.31 10.87
CA ILE A 226 -2.77 25.98 12.13
C ILE A 226 -3.09 27.49 12.05
N ARG A 227 -2.91 28.10 10.88
CA ARG A 227 -3.25 29.51 10.63
C ARG A 227 -4.76 29.78 10.52
N GLY A 228 -5.60 28.75 10.65
CA GLY A 228 -7.05 28.86 10.76
C GLY A 228 -7.82 28.63 9.44
N GLU A 229 -7.16 28.15 8.39
CA GLU A 229 -7.85 27.80 7.15
C GLU A 229 -8.78 26.59 7.33
N ALA A 230 -9.93 26.61 6.69
CA ALA A 230 -10.94 25.56 6.82
C ALA A 230 -10.40 24.22 6.28
N PRO A 231 -10.63 23.10 6.98
CA PRO A 231 -10.09 21.80 6.57
C PRO A 231 -10.63 21.33 5.21
N GLU A 232 -11.84 21.76 4.84
CA GLU A 232 -12.48 21.44 3.56
C GLU A 232 -11.72 22.01 2.36
N ASP A 233 -11.07 23.17 2.54
CA ASP A 233 -10.25 23.84 1.53
C ASP A 233 -8.82 23.28 1.46
N LEU A 234 -8.47 22.38 2.36
CA LEU A 234 -7.15 21.77 2.52
C LEU A 234 -7.15 20.27 2.16
N ARG A 235 -7.82 19.93 1.05
CA ARG A 235 -7.97 18.56 0.58
C ARG A 235 -7.32 18.42 -0.79
N GLU A 236 -6.25 17.65 -0.85
CA GLU A 236 -5.49 17.44 -2.07
C GLU A 236 -5.31 15.97 -2.38
N THR A 237 -5.30 15.64 -3.66
CA THR A 237 -5.00 14.31 -4.18
C THR A 237 -3.90 14.38 -5.23
N ALA A 238 -3.13 13.30 -5.35
CA ALA A 238 -2.13 13.10 -6.40
C ALA A 238 -2.19 11.66 -6.91
N THR A 239 -1.57 11.39 -8.02
CA THR A 239 -1.43 10.04 -8.58
C THR A 239 -0.05 9.46 -8.28
N ALA A 240 0.05 8.13 -8.20
CA ALA A 240 1.32 7.43 -8.21
C ALA A 240 1.85 7.27 -9.64
N SER A 241 3.16 7.14 -9.80
CA SER A 241 3.81 6.95 -11.10
C SER A 241 4.29 5.51 -11.26
N LEU A 242 3.95 4.85 -12.37
CA LEU A 242 4.43 3.51 -12.66
C LEU A 242 5.95 3.52 -12.91
N GLN A 243 6.69 2.75 -12.13
CA GLN A 243 8.09 2.42 -12.33
C GLN A 243 8.19 0.99 -12.84
N VAL A 244 8.52 0.84 -14.11
CA VAL A 244 8.66 -0.48 -14.75
C VAL A 244 9.99 -1.10 -14.34
N GLY A 245 9.92 -2.26 -13.71
CA GLY A 245 11.06 -3.11 -13.39
C GLY A 245 11.19 -4.27 -14.40
N GLY A 246 11.12 -5.48 -13.93
CA GLY A 246 11.15 -6.70 -14.76
C GLY A 246 10.31 -7.81 -14.12
N SER A 247 9.53 -7.47 -13.09
CA SER A 247 8.72 -8.43 -12.36
C SER A 247 7.38 -8.73 -13.01
N ASP A 248 7.02 -8.02 -14.09
CA ASP A 248 5.81 -8.24 -14.87
C ASP A 248 6.14 -8.37 -16.37
N GLY A 249 5.35 -9.18 -17.06
CA GLY A 249 5.50 -9.45 -18.49
C GLY A 249 4.40 -10.39 -18.99
N PRO A 250 4.45 -10.85 -20.23
CA PRO A 250 3.51 -11.85 -20.74
C PRO A 250 3.58 -13.16 -19.93
N PRO A 251 2.44 -13.85 -19.69
CA PRO A 251 2.45 -15.13 -18.97
C PRO A 251 3.21 -16.19 -19.77
N ALA A 252 4.39 -16.59 -19.29
CA ALA A 252 5.14 -17.71 -19.86
C ALA A 252 4.70 -19.07 -19.30
N ALA A 253 4.00 -19.08 -18.16
CA ALA A 253 3.44 -20.28 -17.52
C ALA A 253 1.92 -20.19 -17.41
N THR A 254 1.25 -21.35 -17.55
CA THR A 254 -0.18 -21.48 -17.20
C THR A 254 -0.32 -21.89 -15.74
N SER A 255 -1.54 -21.80 -15.18
CA SER A 255 -1.83 -22.29 -13.82
C SER A 255 -1.41 -23.77 -13.64
N GLU A 256 -1.64 -24.62 -14.64
CA GLU A 256 -1.24 -26.03 -14.61
C GLU A 256 0.27 -26.20 -14.56
N THR A 257 1.01 -25.38 -15.32
CA THR A 257 2.48 -25.39 -15.30
C THR A 257 3.02 -24.98 -13.94
N ILE A 258 2.43 -23.95 -13.31
CA ILE A 258 2.78 -23.51 -11.96
C ILE A 258 2.55 -24.64 -10.95
N VAL A 259 1.39 -25.33 -11.00
CA VAL A 259 1.09 -26.47 -10.13
C VAL A 259 2.13 -27.57 -10.28
N LEU A 260 2.51 -27.92 -11.51
CA LEU A 260 3.52 -28.97 -11.76
C LEU A 260 4.88 -28.60 -11.17
N ARG A 261 5.34 -27.37 -11.32
CA ARG A 261 6.61 -26.89 -10.75
C ARG A 261 6.59 -26.87 -9.24
N VAL A 262 5.53 -26.36 -8.63
CA VAL A 262 5.35 -26.34 -7.16
C VAL A 262 5.38 -27.75 -6.57
N ASN A 263 4.72 -28.71 -7.23
CA ASN A 263 4.71 -30.09 -6.78
C ASN A 263 6.10 -30.76 -6.94
N ALA A 264 6.82 -30.46 -8.02
CA ALA A 264 8.18 -30.96 -8.23
C ALA A 264 9.16 -30.39 -7.17
N ALA A 265 9.08 -29.11 -6.84
CA ALA A 265 9.90 -28.49 -5.80
C ALA A 265 9.64 -29.12 -4.42
N ARG A 266 8.38 -29.37 -4.07
CA ARG A 266 8.00 -30.04 -2.82
C ARG A 266 8.53 -31.48 -2.73
N ALA A 267 8.50 -32.22 -3.83
CA ALA A 267 9.03 -33.59 -3.88
C ALA A 267 10.56 -33.65 -3.74
N GLY A 268 11.27 -32.67 -4.31
CA GLY A 268 12.74 -32.56 -4.20
C GLY A 268 13.26 -32.10 -2.83
N THR A 269 12.41 -31.51 -2.01
CA THR A 269 12.79 -31.07 -0.64
C THR A 269 12.70 -32.21 0.41
N VAL A 270 12.14 -33.37 0.06
CA VAL A 270 11.93 -34.53 0.96
C VAL A 270 13.10 -35.53 0.89
N THR A 271 14.16 -35.29 0.12
CA THR A 271 15.38 -36.09 0.05
C THR A 271 16.53 -35.40 0.78
#